data_203c3b68326576375766e9bbb47b0089
#
_entry.id   203c3b68326576375766e9bbb47b0089
#
_cell.length_a   1.000
_cell.length_b   1.000
_cell.length_c   1.000
_cell.angle_alpha   90.00
_cell.angle_beta   90.00
_cell.angle_gamma   90.00
#
_symmetry.space_group_name_H-M   'P 1'
#
loop_
_entity.id
_entity.type
_entity.pdbx_description
1 polymer ?
#
loop_
_entity_poly.entity_id
_entity_poly.type
_entity_poly.pdbx_seq_one_letter_code
_entity_poly.pdbx_strand_id
1 'polypeptide(L)'
;MDMTPQEYQEYVKRLAPKSPIFKDTAFAFFIGGAICALGQLIQNGFLSLGLAKTDAGTATSICLIFLSALLTGLNLYNSIARFAGAGTLVPITGFANSVVSPAIDFKSEGFITGMASKMFVVAGPVIVFGTLTSVVYGVVLMLA
;
A
#
# COMPACT_ATOMS: atom_id res chain seq x y z
N MET A 1 -37.38 1.63 -9.49
CA MET A 1 -37.19 2.72 -8.51
C MET A 1 -36.48 3.83 -9.27
N ASP A 2 -37.24 4.84 -9.66
CA ASP A 2 -36.69 5.98 -10.39
C ASP A 2 -36.28 7.03 -9.37
N MET A 3 -35.06 6.87 -8.84
CA MET A 3 -34.44 7.85 -7.97
C MET A 3 -33.60 8.82 -8.78
N THR A 4 -33.71 10.10 -8.50
CA THR A 4 -32.79 11.10 -9.05
C THR A 4 -31.38 10.87 -8.49
N PRO A 5 -30.30 11.30 -9.20
CA PRO A 5 -28.94 11.17 -8.69
C PRO A 5 -28.73 11.80 -7.31
N GLN A 6 -29.45 12.86 -6.99
CA GLN A 6 -29.40 13.53 -5.68
C GLN A 6 -30.07 12.71 -4.57
N GLU A 7 -31.24 12.14 -4.84
CA GLU A 7 -31.95 11.25 -3.89
C GLU A 7 -31.13 9.97 -3.63
N TYR A 8 -30.48 9.42 -4.67
CA TYR A 8 -29.61 8.29 -4.51
C TYR A 8 -28.38 8.60 -3.63
N GLN A 9 -27.76 9.77 -3.82
CA GLN A 9 -26.64 10.20 -2.94
C GLN A 9 -27.07 10.37 -1.47
N GLU A 10 -28.25 10.94 -1.23
CA GLU A 10 -28.77 11.05 0.15
C GLU A 10 -29.10 9.70 0.76
N TYR A 11 -29.68 8.81 -0.02
CA TYR A 11 -29.99 7.44 0.41
C TYR A 11 -28.71 6.67 0.78
N VAL A 12 -27.67 6.73 -0.07
CA VAL A 12 -26.36 6.12 0.21
C VAL A 12 -25.72 6.73 1.47
N LYS A 13 -25.75 8.05 1.65
CA LYS A 13 -25.22 8.72 2.85
C LYS A 13 -25.91 8.27 4.14
N ARG A 14 -27.21 7.97 4.10
CA ARG A 14 -27.97 7.47 5.27
C ARG A 14 -27.63 6.01 5.59
N LEU A 15 -27.36 5.20 4.58
CA LEU A 15 -27.03 3.77 4.74
C LEU A 15 -25.54 3.51 5.01
N ALA A 16 -24.66 4.44 4.61
CA ALA A 16 -23.23 4.30 4.83
C ALA A 16 -22.90 4.27 6.33
N PRO A 17 -22.26 3.22 6.83
CA PRO A 17 -21.86 3.16 8.24
C PRO A 17 -20.85 4.29 8.53
N LYS A 18 -21.06 5.01 9.63
CA LYS A 18 -20.14 6.03 10.08
C LYS A 18 -18.89 5.36 10.66
N SER A 19 -17.71 5.66 10.09
CA SER A 19 -16.46 5.20 10.65
C SER A 19 -16.19 5.86 12.02
N PRO A 20 -15.82 5.08 13.05
CA PRO A 20 -15.41 5.62 14.34
C PRO A 20 -13.99 6.20 14.24
N ILE A 21 -13.87 7.46 13.80
CA ILE A 21 -12.62 8.13 13.43
C ILE A 21 -11.52 7.96 14.49
N PHE A 22 -11.83 8.18 15.77
CA PHE A 22 -10.86 8.05 16.85
C PHE A 22 -10.29 6.63 16.99
N LYS A 23 -11.17 5.63 16.91
CA LYS A 23 -10.76 4.22 16.97
C LYS A 23 -9.91 3.84 15.78
N ASP A 24 -10.35 4.19 14.58
CA ASP A 24 -9.65 3.88 13.33
C ASP A 24 -8.29 4.58 13.27
N THR A 25 -8.20 5.83 13.73
CA THR A 25 -6.93 6.57 13.82
C THR A 25 -5.97 5.93 14.82
N ALA A 26 -6.46 5.50 15.99
CA ALA A 26 -5.62 4.83 16.98
C ALA A 26 -5.07 3.51 16.44
N PHE A 27 -5.90 2.67 15.83
CA PHE A 27 -5.44 1.42 15.22
C PHE A 27 -4.45 1.67 14.08
N ALA A 28 -4.71 2.65 13.20
CA ALA A 28 -3.79 3.04 12.15
C ALA A 28 -2.43 3.47 12.69
N PHE A 29 -2.41 4.25 13.76
CA PHE A 29 -1.17 4.71 14.42
C PHE A 29 -0.36 3.53 14.99
N PHE A 30 -1.00 2.66 15.78
CA PHE A 30 -0.30 1.55 16.42
C PHE A 30 0.19 0.51 15.41
N ILE A 31 -0.63 0.12 14.45
CA ILE A 31 -0.25 -0.90 13.46
C ILE A 31 0.75 -0.32 12.46
N GLY A 32 0.54 0.90 11.97
CA GLY A 32 1.51 1.58 11.12
C GLY A 32 2.86 1.79 11.83
N GLY A 33 2.82 2.21 13.10
CA GLY A 33 4.01 2.33 13.94
C GLY A 33 4.73 1.00 14.15
N ALA A 34 4.01 -0.10 14.34
CA ALA A 34 4.59 -1.44 14.46
C ALA A 34 5.29 -1.88 13.15
N ILE A 35 4.69 -1.59 11.99
CA ILE A 35 5.32 -1.86 10.68
C ILE A 35 6.61 -1.03 10.51
N CYS A 36 6.59 0.24 10.90
CA CYS A 36 7.78 1.09 10.87
C CYS A 36 8.88 0.58 11.82
N ALA A 37 8.51 0.17 13.04
CA ALA A 37 9.45 -0.39 14.01
C ALA A 37 10.07 -1.71 13.49
N LEU A 38 9.28 -2.57 12.87
CA LEU A 38 9.78 -3.78 12.21
C LEU A 38 10.75 -3.43 11.08
N GLY A 39 10.43 -2.45 10.24
CA GLY A 39 11.32 -1.97 9.18
C GLY A 39 12.64 -1.45 9.74
N GLN A 40 12.60 -0.68 10.83
CA GLN A 40 13.79 -0.17 11.49
C GLN A 40 14.64 -1.30 12.09
N LEU A 41 14.02 -2.31 12.70
CA LEU A 41 14.71 -3.50 13.20
C LEU A 41 15.48 -4.24 12.10
N ILE A 42 14.82 -4.47 10.96
CA ILE A 42 15.43 -5.11 9.78
C ILE A 42 16.59 -4.27 9.26
N GLN A 43 16.42 -2.96 9.16
CA GLN A 43 17.46 -2.04 8.70
C GLN A 43 18.67 -2.04 9.64
N ASN A 44 18.46 -1.99 10.94
CA ASN A 44 19.52 -2.07 11.92
C ASN A 44 20.28 -3.41 11.83
N GLY A 45 19.57 -4.52 11.56
CA GLY A 45 20.17 -5.81 11.28
C GLY A 45 21.13 -5.77 10.09
N PHE A 46 20.71 -5.19 8.96
CA PHE A 46 21.57 -5.04 7.79
C PHE A 46 22.75 -4.11 8.02
N LEU A 47 22.58 -3.02 8.78
CA LEU A 47 23.66 -2.13 9.18
C LEU A 47 24.69 -2.86 10.05
N SER A 48 24.25 -3.72 10.98
CA SER A 48 25.15 -4.51 11.83
C SER A 48 25.95 -5.57 11.06
N LEU A 49 25.44 -6.00 9.88
CA LEU A 49 26.16 -6.85 8.94
C LEU A 49 27.16 -6.09 8.05
N GLY A 50 27.29 -4.79 8.24
CA GLY A 50 28.27 -3.96 7.53
C GLY A 50 27.81 -3.37 6.21
N LEU A 51 26.50 -3.43 5.89
CA LEU A 51 25.97 -2.79 4.68
C LEU A 51 25.99 -1.27 4.83
N ALA A 52 26.27 -0.56 3.74
CA ALA A 52 26.12 0.89 3.67
C ALA A 52 24.63 1.28 3.93
N LYS A 53 24.40 2.47 4.46
CA LYS A 53 23.05 2.94 4.83
C LYS A 53 22.05 2.88 3.66
N THR A 54 22.50 3.22 2.46
CA THR A 54 21.69 3.16 1.24
C THR A 54 21.29 1.73 0.89
N ASP A 55 22.25 0.79 0.95
CA ASP A 55 22.04 -0.62 0.62
C ASP A 55 21.18 -1.31 1.67
N ALA A 56 21.40 -0.99 2.96
CA ALA A 56 20.55 -1.46 4.05
C ALA A 56 19.09 -1.00 3.89
N GLY A 57 18.86 0.25 3.46
CA GLY A 57 17.52 0.76 3.15
C GLY A 57 16.85 0.00 2.00
N THR A 58 17.58 -0.25 0.92
CA THR A 58 17.09 -1.03 -0.23
C THR A 58 16.77 -2.47 0.17
N ALA A 59 17.67 -3.13 0.90
CA ALA A 59 17.47 -4.50 1.39
C ALA A 59 16.26 -4.59 2.34
N THR A 60 16.07 -3.61 3.21
CA THR A 60 14.90 -3.50 4.09
C THR A 60 13.61 -3.41 3.28
N SER A 61 13.58 -2.58 2.24
CA SER A 61 12.44 -2.44 1.35
C SER A 61 12.08 -3.76 0.67
N ILE A 62 13.07 -4.48 0.16
CA ILE A 62 12.89 -5.82 -0.45
C ILE A 62 12.31 -6.80 0.56
N CYS A 63 12.83 -6.85 1.79
CA CYS A 63 12.31 -7.71 2.85
C CYS A 63 10.84 -7.38 3.20
N LEU A 64 10.50 -6.10 3.32
CA LEU A 64 9.13 -5.68 3.62
C LEU A 64 8.16 -6.00 2.48
N ILE A 65 8.58 -5.84 1.23
CA ILE A 65 7.80 -6.24 0.03
C ILE A 65 7.55 -7.75 0.06
N PHE A 66 8.60 -8.53 0.30
CA PHE A 66 8.48 -9.99 0.36
C PHE A 66 7.54 -10.45 1.49
N LEU A 67 7.69 -9.90 2.69
CA LEU A 67 6.80 -10.20 3.82
C LEU A 67 5.34 -9.83 3.52
N SER A 68 5.10 -8.65 2.94
CA SER A 68 3.76 -8.24 2.55
C SER A 68 3.17 -9.15 1.49
N ALA A 69 3.92 -9.50 0.46
CA ALA A 69 3.50 -10.42 -0.59
C ALA A 69 3.16 -11.81 -0.02
N LEU A 70 3.99 -12.32 0.88
CA LEU A 70 3.76 -13.59 1.57
C LEU A 70 2.48 -13.57 2.41
N LEU A 71 2.31 -12.52 3.24
CA LEU A 71 1.10 -12.36 4.06
C LEU A 71 -0.15 -12.19 3.21
N THR A 72 -0.06 -11.53 2.05
CA THR A 72 -1.14 -11.41 1.08
C THR A 72 -1.48 -12.77 0.47
N GLY A 73 -0.47 -13.53 0.05
CA GLY A 73 -0.63 -14.88 -0.48
C GLY A 73 -1.27 -15.87 0.51
N LEU A 74 -1.00 -15.69 1.80
CA LEU A 74 -1.61 -16.45 2.89
C LEU A 74 -2.97 -15.90 3.34
N ASN A 75 -3.48 -14.87 2.70
CA ASN A 75 -4.73 -14.16 3.04
C ASN A 75 -4.75 -13.56 4.47
N LEU A 76 -3.59 -13.38 5.08
CA LEU A 76 -3.44 -12.79 6.42
C LEU A 76 -3.40 -11.26 6.38
N TYR A 77 -2.84 -10.67 5.31
CA TYR A 77 -2.72 -9.22 5.18
C TYR A 77 -4.07 -8.51 5.20
N ASN A 78 -5.08 -9.06 4.52
CA ASN A 78 -6.44 -8.52 4.50
C ASN A 78 -7.06 -8.47 5.90
N SER A 79 -6.79 -9.47 6.74
CA SER A 79 -7.28 -9.51 8.12
C SER A 79 -6.65 -8.39 8.95
N ILE A 80 -5.36 -8.13 8.78
CA ILE A 80 -4.64 -7.02 9.44
C ILE A 80 -5.17 -5.67 8.93
N ALA A 81 -5.35 -5.52 7.61
CA ALA A 81 -5.82 -4.29 6.98
C ALA A 81 -7.24 -3.88 7.43
N ARG A 82 -8.11 -4.84 7.71
CA ARG A 82 -9.46 -4.59 8.24
C ARG A 82 -9.45 -3.80 9.55
N PHE A 83 -8.49 -4.07 10.43
CA PHE A 83 -8.35 -3.39 11.71
C PHE A 83 -7.45 -2.16 11.63
N ALA A 84 -6.43 -2.23 10.81
CA ALA A 84 -5.41 -1.20 10.69
C ALA A 84 -5.84 -0.02 9.82
N GLY A 85 -6.79 -0.21 8.91
CA GLY A 85 -7.21 0.84 7.98
C GLY A 85 -6.02 1.51 7.28
N ALA A 86 -5.91 2.83 7.43
CA ALA A 86 -4.82 3.62 6.84
C ALA A 86 -3.41 3.23 7.33
N GLY A 87 -3.27 2.56 8.48
CA GLY A 87 -1.98 2.14 9.02
C GLY A 87 -1.24 1.11 8.17
N THR A 88 -1.97 0.31 7.38
CA THR A 88 -1.37 -0.63 6.43
C THR A 88 -1.02 0.00 5.07
N LEU A 89 -1.42 1.24 4.84
CA LEU A 89 -1.04 2.00 3.64
C LEU A 89 0.39 2.57 3.72
N VAL A 90 1.14 2.26 4.77
CA VAL A 90 2.57 2.59 4.83
C VAL A 90 3.24 2.15 3.53
N PRO A 91 3.95 3.03 2.83
CA PRO A 91 4.15 3.02 1.37
C PRO A 91 4.61 1.70 0.76
N ILE A 92 5.46 0.95 1.44
CA ILE A 92 6.10 -0.25 0.87
C ILE A 92 5.17 -1.46 0.96
N THR A 93 4.64 -1.75 2.17
CA THR A 93 3.85 -2.97 2.40
C THR A 93 2.46 -2.89 1.80
N GLY A 94 1.80 -1.74 1.89
CA GLY A 94 0.49 -1.51 1.30
C GLY A 94 0.52 -1.57 -0.23
N PHE A 95 1.53 -0.97 -0.85
CA PHE A 95 1.72 -1.04 -2.29
C PHE A 95 1.98 -2.47 -2.76
N ALA A 96 2.84 -3.22 -2.07
CA ALA A 96 3.08 -4.63 -2.38
C ALA A 96 1.79 -5.47 -2.31
N ASN A 97 0.99 -5.30 -1.25
CA ASN A 97 -0.32 -5.96 -1.14
C ASN A 97 -1.26 -5.58 -2.30
N SER A 98 -1.33 -4.30 -2.67
CA SER A 98 -2.22 -3.81 -3.72
C SER A 98 -1.86 -4.33 -5.12
N VAL A 99 -0.61 -4.76 -5.33
CA VAL A 99 -0.15 -5.39 -6.57
C VAL A 99 -0.33 -6.90 -6.54
N VAL A 100 -0.03 -7.54 -5.39
CA VAL A 100 -0.09 -9.00 -5.26
C VAL A 100 -1.51 -9.53 -5.18
N SER A 101 -2.43 -8.82 -4.52
CA SER A 101 -3.83 -9.26 -4.39
C SER A 101 -4.50 -9.44 -5.76
N PRO A 102 -4.51 -8.46 -6.68
CA PRO A 102 -5.04 -8.68 -8.02
C PRO A 102 -4.30 -9.76 -8.81
N ALA A 103 -2.98 -9.92 -8.59
CA ALA A 103 -2.22 -10.97 -9.25
C ALA A 103 -2.73 -12.37 -8.88
N ILE A 104 -3.13 -12.57 -7.63
CA ILE A 104 -3.69 -13.83 -7.15
C ILE A 104 -5.12 -14.03 -7.65
N ASP A 105 -5.95 -12.98 -7.53
CA ASP A 105 -7.39 -13.04 -7.85
C ASP A 105 -7.63 -13.29 -9.34
N PHE A 106 -6.85 -12.65 -10.21
CA PHE A 106 -7.03 -12.70 -11.67
C PHE A 106 -6.08 -13.65 -12.40
N LYS A 107 -5.32 -14.49 -11.69
CA LYS A 107 -4.38 -15.44 -12.32
C LYS A 107 -5.06 -16.43 -13.29
N SER A 108 -6.31 -16.79 -13.05
CA SER A 108 -7.10 -17.69 -13.91
C SER A 108 -7.57 -17.05 -15.19
N GLU A 109 -7.57 -15.72 -15.31
CA GLU A 109 -7.99 -14.97 -16.49
C GLU A 109 -6.88 -14.81 -17.54
N GLY A 110 -5.71 -15.42 -17.30
CA GLY A 110 -4.52 -15.36 -18.15
C GLY A 110 -3.45 -14.41 -17.64
N PHE A 111 -2.21 -14.68 -18.11
CA PHE A 111 -1.04 -13.96 -17.58
C PHE A 111 -1.02 -12.48 -18.00
N ILE A 112 -1.31 -12.16 -19.25
CA ILE A 112 -1.22 -10.79 -19.79
C ILE A 112 -2.54 -10.03 -19.55
N THR A 113 -3.65 -10.56 -20.03
CA THR A 113 -4.95 -9.89 -19.99
C THR A 113 -5.62 -9.89 -18.62
N GLY A 114 -5.39 -10.93 -17.84
CA GLY A 114 -5.87 -11.04 -16.47
C GLY A 114 -4.88 -10.43 -15.48
N MET A 115 -3.91 -11.23 -15.06
CA MET A 115 -2.99 -10.91 -13.97
C MET A 115 -2.23 -9.59 -14.19
N ALA A 116 -1.44 -9.50 -15.28
CA ALA A 116 -0.56 -8.34 -15.50
C ALA A 116 -1.37 -7.04 -15.67
N SER A 117 -2.46 -7.05 -16.46
CA SER A 117 -3.28 -5.85 -16.65
C SER A 117 -3.87 -5.34 -15.33
N LYS A 118 -4.32 -6.22 -14.45
CA LYS A 118 -4.91 -5.85 -13.15
C LYS A 118 -3.86 -5.33 -12.15
N MET A 119 -2.65 -5.89 -12.16
CA MET A 119 -1.52 -5.35 -11.39
C MET A 119 -1.19 -3.91 -11.82
N PHE A 120 -1.15 -3.65 -13.14
CA PHE A 120 -0.84 -2.33 -13.67
C PHE A 120 -1.95 -1.29 -13.49
N VAL A 121 -3.20 -1.68 -13.30
CA VAL A 121 -4.27 -0.75 -12.93
C VAL A 121 -3.94 0.01 -11.64
N VAL A 122 -3.29 -0.64 -10.68
CA VAL A 122 -2.87 -0.02 -9.41
C VAL A 122 -1.46 0.53 -9.51
N ALA A 123 -0.50 -0.27 -10.02
CA ALA A 123 0.90 0.11 -10.08
C ALA A 123 1.17 1.24 -11.09
N GLY A 124 0.45 1.27 -12.21
CA GLY A 124 0.64 2.25 -13.28
C GLY A 124 0.55 3.70 -12.82
N PRO A 125 -0.56 4.14 -12.25
CA PRO A 125 -0.70 5.50 -11.74
C PRO A 125 0.37 5.88 -10.70
N VAL A 126 0.72 4.98 -9.79
CA VAL A 126 1.75 5.24 -8.77
C VAL A 126 3.11 5.49 -9.41
N ILE A 127 3.50 4.67 -10.40
CA ILE A 127 4.77 4.83 -11.13
C ILE A 127 4.75 6.15 -11.92
N VAL A 128 3.67 6.43 -12.66
CA VAL A 128 3.58 7.64 -13.49
C VAL A 128 3.65 8.89 -12.63
N PHE A 129 2.80 9.03 -11.61
CA PHE A 129 2.78 10.21 -10.75
C PHE A 129 4.04 10.33 -9.89
N GLY A 130 4.59 9.22 -9.40
CA GLY A 130 5.85 9.22 -8.67
C GLY A 130 7.02 9.69 -9.53
N THR A 131 7.12 9.21 -10.76
CA THR A 131 8.16 9.63 -11.71
C THR A 131 8.00 11.09 -12.10
N LEU A 132 6.80 11.54 -12.46
CA LEU A 132 6.54 12.93 -12.81
C LEU A 132 6.88 13.89 -11.67
N THR A 133 6.47 13.58 -10.46
CA THR A 133 6.78 14.39 -9.28
C THR A 133 8.28 14.45 -9.02
N SER A 134 8.98 13.33 -9.16
CA SER A 134 10.44 13.26 -8.99
C SER A 134 11.17 14.11 -10.03
N VAL A 135 10.72 14.08 -11.28
CA VAL A 135 11.31 14.89 -12.36
C VAL A 135 11.08 16.38 -12.09
N VAL A 136 9.87 16.77 -11.75
CA VAL A 136 9.55 18.19 -11.42
C VAL A 136 10.40 18.67 -10.26
N TYR A 137 10.49 17.86 -9.19
CA TYR A 137 11.31 18.21 -8.03
C TYR A 137 12.81 18.30 -8.37
N GLY A 138 13.31 17.38 -9.20
CA GLY A 138 14.70 17.42 -9.68
C GLY A 138 15.01 18.67 -10.49
N VAL A 139 14.10 19.09 -11.38
CA VAL A 139 14.24 20.34 -12.14
C VAL A 139 14.25 21.56 -11.21
N VAL A 140 13.36 21.60 -10.23
CA VAL A 140 13.35 22.71 -9.24
C VAL A 140 14.67 22.79 -8.49
N LEU A 141 15.25 21.65 -8.06
CA LEU A 141 16.54 21.61 -7.37
C LEU A 141 17.72 22.03 -8.29
N MET A 142 17.62 21.79 -9.60
CA MET A 142 18.65 22.26 -10.53
C MET A 142 18.63 23.77 -10.78
N LEU A 143 17.45 24.41 -10.59
CA LEU A 143 17.23 25.84 -10.84
C LEU A 143 17.39 26.69 -9.57
N ALA A 144 17.35 26.07 -8.39
CA ALA A 144 17.53 26.71 -7.08
C ALA A 144 19.00 26.71 -6.65
#